data_a4a11b6b747aba55d4c9f7f16b354b58
#
_entry.id   a4a11b6b747aba55d4c9f7f16b354b58
#
_cell.length_a   1.000
_cell.length_b   1.000
_cell.length_c   1.000
_cell.angle_alpha   90.00
_cell.angle_beta   90.00
_cell.angle_gamma   90.00
#
_symmetry.space_group_name_H-M   'P 1'
#
loop_
_entity.id
_entity.type
_entity.pdbx_description
1 polymer ?
#
loop_
_entity_poly.entity_id
_entity_poly.type
_entity_poly.pdbx_seq_one_letter_code
_entity_poly.pdbx_strand_id
1 'polypeptide(L)'
;MKKILLLVLAVVSVLITGCSLFQDEKPEPPKQISFIIYRAAADGSEKLLPEKFTMTDNGKSLPENALLALVGAKPQSTKYEDVIPHGTRVLSFSITPEGTALANFSKEIVKNGQGSYNEVMMTGA
;
A
#
# COMPACT_ATOMS: atom_id res chain seq x y z
N MET A 1 1.21 -67.50 13.35
CA MET A 1 2.26 -66.57 12.91
C MET A 1 1.92 -65.82 11.63
N LYS A 2 1.48 -66.46 10.54
CA LYS A 2 1.12 -65.75 9.28
C LYS A 2 0.00 -64.73 9.43
N LYS A 3 -1.02 -64.98 10.26
CA LYS A 3 -2.14 -64.03 10.49
C LYS A 3 -1.71 -62.82 11.30
N ILE A 4 -0.80 -62.98 12.27
CA ILE A 4 -0.27 -61.88 13.07
C ILE A 4 0.67 -61.01 12.23
N LEU A 5 1.47 -61.61 11.35
CA LEU A 5 2.34 -60.87 10.43
C LEU A 5 1.56 -60.01 9.44
N LEU A 6 0.43 -60.51 8.92
CA LEU A 6 -0.47 -59.77 8.04
C LEU A 6 -1.12 -58.59 8.76
N LEU A 7 -1.48 -58.76 10.04
CA LEU A 7 -2.12 -57.72 10.84
C LEU A 7 -1.13 -56.59 11.17
N VAL A 8 0.12 -56.96 11.48
CA VAL A 8 1.20 -55.98 11.70
C VAL A 8 1.53 -55.21 10.43
N LEU A 9 1.54 -55.88 9.26
CA LEU A 9 1.79 -55.23 7.98
C LEU A 9 0.68 -54.22 7.62
N ALA A 10 -0.60 -54.53 7.93
CA ALA A 10 -1.73 -53.64 7.71
C ALA A 10 -1.69 -52.39 8.60
N VAL A 11 -1.25 -52.53 9.86
CA VAL A 11 -1.12 -51.41 10.81
C VAL A 11 0.02 -50.46 10.40
N VAL A 12 1.15 -51.04 9.91
CA VAL A 12 2.29 -50.22 9.44
C VAL A 12 1.93 -49.42 8.19
N SER A 13 1.10 -49.96 7.27
CA SER A 13 0.69 -49.22 6.08
C SER A 13 -0.24 -48.04 6.38
N VAL A 14 -1.05 -48.10 7.45
CA VAL A 14 -1.93 -47.00 7.87
C VAL A 14 -1.11 -45.88 8.53
N LEU A 15 0.01 -46.15 9.16
CA LEU A 15 0.87 -45.15 9.77
C LEU A 15 1.71 -44.35 8.79
N ILE A 16 1.92 -44.84 7.56
CA ILE A 16 2.73 -44.16 6.54
C ILE A 16 1.89 -43.16 5.73
N THR A 17 0.56 -43.32 5.67
CA THR A 17 -0.35 -42.42 4.95
C THR A 17 -0.79 -41.19 5.77
N GLY A 18 -0.42 -41.11 7.05
CA GLY A 18 -0.83 -40.02 7.94
C GLY A 18 0.04 -38.76 7.93
N CYS A 19 1.20 -38.76 7.27
CA CYS A 19 2.16 -37.65 7.34
C CYS A 19 2.01 -36.56 6.28
N SER A 20 1.05 -36.65 5.36
CA SER A 20 0.88 -35.64 4.30
C SER A 20 -0.30 -34.67 4.50
N LEU A 21 -0.98 -34.72 5.67
CA LEU A 21 -2.12 -33.83 5.96
C LEU A 21 -1.76 -32.58 6.77
N PHE A 22 -0.52 -32.44 7.19
CA PHE A 22 0.03 -31.20 7.75
C PHE A 22 1.07 -30.66 6.78
N GLN A 23 0.63 -30.21 5.59
CA GLN A 23 1.36 -29.17 4.90
C GLN A 23 1.13 -27.91 5.73
N ASP A 24 2.13 -27.53 6.53
CA ASP A 24 2.29 -26.16 6.97
C ASP A 24 2.35 -25.31 5.69
N GLU A 25 1.21 -24.74 5.28
CA GLU A 25 1.19 -23.65 4.31
C GLU A 25 2.07 -22.56 4.91
N LYS A 26 3.34 -22.54 4.46
CA LYS A 26 4.23 -21.43 4.77
C LYS A 26 3.49 -20.17 4.34
N PRO A 27 3.17 -19.25 5.26
CA PRO A 27 2.41 -18.06 4.92
C PRO A 27 3.12 -17.37 3.76
N GLU A 28 2.42 -17.19 2.63
CA GLU A 28 2.96 -16.46 1.50
C GLU A 28 3.38 -15.07 1.99
N PRO A 29 4.57 -14.59 1.58
CA PRO A 29 5.00 -13.26 1.96
C PRO A 29 3.95 -12.24 1.48
N PRO A 30 3.60 -11.25 2.28
CA PRO A 30 2.57 -10.28 1.94
C PRO A 30 2.93 -9.60 0.61
N LYS A 31 1.95 -9.57 -0.30
CA LYS A 31 2.11 -8.97 -1.62
C LYS A 31 2.50 -7.50 -1.48
N GLN A 32 3.58 -7.11 -2.16
CA GLN A 32 4.04 -5.73 -2.21
C GLN A 32 3.51 -5.04 -3.45
N ILE A 33 3.08 -3.79 -3.29
CA ILE A 33 2.69 -2.89 -4.39
C ILE A 33 3.65 -1.69 -4.42
N SER A 34 3.94 -1.21 -5.62
CA SER A 34 4.79 -0.04 -5.82
C SER A 34 4.12 0.94 -6.78
N PHE A 35 4.27 2.23 -6.49
CA PHE A 35 3.79 3.31 -7.33
C PHE A 35 4.70 4.53 -7.19
N ILE A 36 4.49 5.54 -8.01
CA ILE A 36 5.22 6.81 -7.97
C ILE A 36 4.22 7.90 -7.58
N ILE A 37 4.61 8.72 -6.63
CA ILE A 37 3.96 10.00 -6.33
C ILE A 37 4.92 11.13 -6.71
N TYR A 38 4.40 12.33 -6.93
CA TYR A 38 5.20 13.50 -7.24
C TYR A 38 5.12 14.49 -6.09
N ARG A 39 6.28 14.97 -5.65
CA ARG A 39 6.37 15.99 -4.59
C ARG A 39 7.13 17.21 -5.11
N ALA A 40 6.83 18.37 -4.51
CA ALA A 40 7.58 19.57 -4.77
C ALA A 40 9.06 19.39 -4.44
N ALA A 41 9.94 20.00 -5.23
CA ALA A 41 11.36 20.08 -4.95
C ALA A 41 11.61 21.06 -3.80
N ALA A 42 12.40 20.67 -2.80
CA ALA A 42 12.71 21.52 -1.64
C ALA A 42 13.71 22.66 -1.95
N ASP A 43 14.17 22.75 -3.19
CA ASP A 43 15.09 23.81 -3.64
C ASP A 43 14.39 25.09 -4.14
N GLY A 44 13.06 25.15 -4.06
CA GLY A 44 12.25 26.28 -4.54
C GLY A 44 12.14 26.39 -6.06
N SER A 45 12.53 25.37 -6.82
CA SER A 45 12.57 25.40 -8.29
C SER A 45 11.22 25.22 -8.98
N GLU A 46 10.11 25.15 -8.25
CA GLU A 46 8.76 24.88 -8.78
C GLU A 46 8.67 23.59 -9.62
N LYS A 47 9.54 22.61 -9.33
CA LYS A 47 9.54 21.31 -9.98
C LYS A 47 8.86 20.25 -9.14
N LEU A 48 8.20 19.34 -9.81
CA LEU A 48 7.72 18.11 -9.21
C LEU A 48 8.73 17.00 -9.46
N LEU A 49 9.15 16.33 -8.39
CA LEU A 49 10.11 15.22 -8.42
C LEU A 49 9.40 13.91 -8.12
N PRO A 50 9.69 12.84 -8.87
CA PRO A 50 9.12 11.52 -8.60
C PRO A 50 9.69 10.92 -7.32
N GLU A 51 8.82 10.43 -6.46
CA GLU A 51 9.13 9.65 -5.28
C GLU A 51 8.51 8.25 -5.41
N LYS A 52 9.35 7.21 -5.42
CA LYS A 52 8.88 5.83 -5.48
C LYS A 52 8.42 5.40 -4.09
N PHE A 53 7.21 4.87 -4.02
CA PHE A 53 6.62 4.31 -2.82
C PHE A 53 6.43 2.81 -2.96
N THR A 54 6.70 2.07 -1.90
CA THR A 54 6.44 0.63 -1.83
C THR A 54 5.77 0.33 -0.50
N MET A 55 4.69 -0.42 -0.54
CA MET A 55 3.93 -0.81 0.65
C MET A 55 3.32 -2.19 0.48
N THR A 56 2.90 -2.78 1.58
CA THR A 56 2.11 -4.01 1.54
C THR A 56 0.74 -3.73 0.94
N ASP A 57 0.29 -4.60 0.03
CA ASP A 57 -1.04 -4.53 -0.57
C ASP A 57 -2.12 -4.59 0.53
N ASN A 58 -2.94 -3.56 0.58
CA ASN A 58 -4.03 -3.40 1.56
C ASN A 58 -5.42 -3.59 0.92
N GLY A 59 -5.48 -4.09 -0.32
CA GLY A 59 -6.71 -4.29 -1.07
C GLY A 59 -7.33 -3.02 -1.67
N LYS A 60 -6.72 -1.85 -1.48
CA LYS A 60 -7.15 -0.60 -2.10
C LYS A 60 -6.57 -0.45 -3.51
N SER A 61 -7.22 0.38 -4.35
CA SER A 61 -6.70 0.67 -5.68
C SER A 61 -5.35 1.41 -5.63
N LEU A 62 -4.54 1.26 -6.68
CA LEU A 62 -3.25 1.98 -6.75
C LEU A 62 -3.42 3.51 -6.68
N PRO A 63 -4.39 4.14 -7.39
CA PRO A 63 -4.63 5.59 -7.25
C PRO A 63 -5.02 6.01 -5.82
N GLU A 64 -5.84 5.20 -5.13
CA GLU A 64 -6.20 5.50 -3.74
C GLU A 64 -4.98 5.41 -2.81
N ASN A 65 -4.15 4.38 -2.98
CA ASN A 65 -2.91 4.23 -2.21
C ASN A 65 -1.92 5.37 -2.50
N ALA A 66 -1.80 5.81 -3.75
CA ALA A 66 -0.94 6.93 -4.13
C ALA A 66 -1.42 8.23 -3.45
N LEU A 67 -2.73 8.50 -3.46
CA LEU A 67 -3.30 9.67 -2.78
C LEU A 67 -3.08 9.61 -1.26
N LEU A 68 -3.32 8.45 -0.64
CA LEU A 68 -3.10 8.28 0.80
C LEU A 68 -1.64 8.47 1.18
N ALA A 69 -0.70 7.98 0.36
CA ALA A 69 0.73 8.18 0.55
C ALA A 69 1.13 9.66 0.39
N LEU A 70 0.62 10.33 -0.64
CA LEU A 70 0.89 11.76 -0.87
C LEU A 70 0.44 12.62 0.31
N VAL A 71 -0.75 12.35 0.86
CA VAL A 71 -1.36 13.14 1.94
C VAL A 71 -0.79 12.78 3.31
N GLY A 72 -0.54 11.50 3.58
CA GLY A 72 -0.25 11.01 4.93
C GLY A 72 1.20 10.62 5.19
N ALA A 73 1.98 10.32 4.15
CA ALA A 73 3.36 9.91 4.34
C ALA A 73 4.33 11.10 4.29
N LYS A 74 5.29 11.09 5.19
CA LYS A 74 6.38 12.07 5.15
C LYS A 74 7.28 11.82 3.93
N PRO A 75 7.86 12.89 3.34
CA PRO A 75 8.87 12.76 2.32
C PRO A 75 10.03 11.84 2.76
N GLN A 76 10.47 10.93 1.88
CA GLN A 76 11.55 9.98 2.19
C GLN A 76 12.95 10.60 2.09
N SER A 77 13.07 11.84 1.63
CA SER A 77 14.33 12.54 1.47
C SER A 77 14.13 14.05 1.61
N THR A 78 15.17 14.75 2.04
CA THR A 78 15.19 16.21 2.19
C THR A 78 15.13 16.98 0.85
N LYS A 79 15.24 16.30 -0.29
CA LYS A 79 15.05 16.92 -1.61
C LYS A 79 13.58 17.19 -1.94
N TYR A 80 12.65 16.61 -1.20
CA TYR A 80 11.21 16.80 -1.36
C TYR A 80 10.65 17.74 -0.30
N GLU A 81 9.73 18.57 -0.70
CA GLU A 81 8.95 19.42 0.19
C GLU A 81 7.55 18.83 0.40
N ASP A 82 7.06 18.91 1.63
CA ASP A 82 5.70 18.52 1.98
C ASP A 82 4.79 19.75 1.91
N VAL A 83 4.12 19.91 0.79
CA VAL A 83 3.22 21.05 0.55
C VAL A 83 1.78 20.80 1.01
N ILE A 84 1.45 19.55 1.36
CA ILE A 84 0.13 19.23 1.90
C ILE A 84 0.05 19.68 3.36
N PRO A 85 -0.94 20.49 3.75
CA PRO A 85 -1.07 20.96 5.11
C PRO A 85 -1.11 19.82 6.12
N HIS A 86 -0.30 19.93 7.16
CA HIS A 86 -0.19 18.90 8.20
C HIS A 86 -1.55 18.62 8.85
N GLY A 87 -1.87 17.34 9.03
CA GLY A 87 -3.15 16.88 9.59
C GLY A 87 -4.25 16.69 8.55
N THR A 88 -4.00 17.00 7.28
CA THR A 88 -4.93 16.68 6.18
C THR A 88 -5.19 15.18 6.13
N ARG A 89 -6.45 14.80 5.94
CA ARG A 89 -6.88 13.41 5.78
C ARG A 89 -7.75 13.27 4.55
N VAL A 90 -7.62 12.14 3.87
CA VAL A 90 -8.56 11.71 2.82
C VAL A 90 -9.79 11.13 3.52
N LEU A 91 -10.95 11.73 3.33
CA LEU A 91 -12.22 11.31 3.92
C LEU A 91 -12.94 10.29 3.02
N SER A 92 -12.86 10.48 1.71
CA SER A 92 -13.37 9.52 0.72
C SER A 92 -12.61 9.64 -0.59
N PHE A 93 -12.57 8.55 -1.34
CA PHE A 93 -12.00 8.49 -2.68
C PHE A 93 -12.84 7.56 -3.55
N SER A 94 -13.07 7.98 -4.78
CA SER A 94 -13.73 7.15 -5.80
C SER A 94 -13.26 7.54 -7.20
N ILE A 95 -13.42 6.62 -8.15
CA ILE A 95 -13.17 6.88 -9.56
C ILE A 95 -14.49 6.65 -10.29
N THR A 96 -14.93 7.66 -11.06
CA THR A 96 -16.15 7.54 -11.87
C THR A 96 -15.93 6.57 -13.05
N PRO A 97 -17.00 6.06 -13.67
CA PRO A 97 -16.89 5.23 -14.88
C PRO A 97 -16.11 5.90 -16.01
N GLU A 98 -16.14 7.23 -16.08
CA GLU A 98 -15.43 8.05 -17.07
C GLU A 98 -13.94 8.26 -16.71
N GLY A 99 -13.46 7.71 -15.59
CA GLY A 99 -12.08 7.79 -15.17
C GLY A 99 -11.72 9.05 -14.36
N THR A 100 -12.71 9.82 -13.90
CA THR A 100 -12.47 10.98 -13.04
C THR A 100 -12.30 10.56 -11.58
N ALA A 101 -11.18 10.95 -10.95
CA ALA A 101 -10.97 10.76 -9.53
C ALA A 101 -11.70 11.83 -8.71
N LEU A 102 -12.49 11.40 -7.74
CA LEU A 102 -13.18 12.25 -6.78
C LEU A 102 -12.57 11.99 -5.39
N ALA A 103 -11.97 13.00 -4.80
CA ALA A 103 -11.40 12.92 -3.48
C ALA A 103 -12.01 13.98 -2.57
N ASN A 104 -12.37 13.58 -1.34
CA ASN A 104 -12.84 14.49 -0.30
C ASN A 104 -11.81 14.52 0.83
N PHE A 105 -11.41 15.72 1.21
CA PHE A 105 -10.40 15.96 2.24
C PHE A 105 -10.99 16.57 3.50
N SER A 106 -10.31 16.40 4.61
CA SER A 106 -10.64 17.12 5.82
C SER A 106 -10.30 18.62 5.68
N LYS A 107 -10.91 19.43 6.54
CA LYS A 107 -10.80 20.90 6.49
C LYS A 107 -9.35 21.43 6.62
N GLU A 108 -8.45 20.61 7.09
CA GLU A 108 -7.04 20.94 7.24
C GLU A 108 -6.36 21.26 5.91
N ILE A 109 -6.87 20.71 4.78
CA ILE A 109 -6.35 20.98 3.43
C ILE A 109 -6.35 22.48 3.08
N VAL A 110 -7.28 23.26 3.64
CA VAL A 110 -7.41 24.70 3.40
C VAL A 110 -6.96 25.56 4.58
N LYS A 111 -6.45 24.96 5.63
CA LYS A 111 -6.24 25.63 6.92
C LYS A 111 -5.15 26.69 6.91
N ASN A 112 -4.21 26.60 6.02
CA ASN A 112 -3.09 27.54 5.99
C ASN A 112 -3.14 28.31 4.69
N GLY A 113 -4.06 29.26 4.49
CA GLY A 113 -4.16 30.13 3.32
C GLY A 113 -2.81 30.27 2.61
N GLN A 114 -2.44 29.23 1.91
CA GLN A 114 -1.12 29.02 1.34
C GLN A 114 -0.99 30.00 0.18
N GLY A 115 0.09 30.72 0.11
CA GLY A 115 0.37 31.55 -1.05
C GLY A 115 0.33 30.71 -2.34
N SER A 116 0.16 31.36 -3.46
CA SER A 116 -0.03 30.76 -4.79
C SER A 116 0.95 29.61 -5.12
N TYR A 117 2.18 29.66 -4.63
CA TYR A 117 3.17 28.59 -4.82
C TYR A 117 2.69 27.23 -4.29
N ASN A 118 2.27 27.17 -3.00
CA ASN A 118 1.86 25.90 -2.40
C ASN A 118 0.56 25.37 -3.00
N GLU A 119 -0.37 26.24 -3.40
CA GLU A 119 -1.59 25.82 -4.10
C GLU A 119 -1.28 25.19 -5.45
N VAL A 120 -0.40 25.79 -6.24
CA VAL A 120 0.03 25.25 -7.53
C VAL A 120 0.75 23.91 -7.36
N MET A 121 1.68 23.82 -6.42
CA MET A 121 2.43 22.58 -6.19
C MET A 121 1.56 21.46 -5.62
N MET A 122 0.58 21.79 -4.78
CA MET A 122 -0.37 20.83 -4.23
C MET A 122 -1.33 20.28 -5.30
N THR A 123 -1.80 21.11 -6.23
CA THR A 123 -2.71 20.68 -7.29
C THR A 123 -2.01 19.97 -8.45
N GLY A 124 -0.72 20.18 -8.60
CA GLY A 124 0.12 19.50 -9.60
C GLY A 124 0.71 18.15 -9.12
N ALA A 125 0.61 17.87 -7.82
CA ALA A 125 1.25 16.68 -7.20
C ALA A 125 0.46 15.33 -7.39
#